data_e521f50d22cc5db2313788ccfaaa917d
#
_entry.id   e521f50d22cc5db2313788ccfaaa917d
#
_cell.length_a   1.000
_cell.length_b   1.000
_cell.length_c   1.000
_cell.angle_alpha   90.00
_cell.angle_beta   90.00
_cell.angle_gamma   90.00
#
_symmetry.space_group_name_H-M   'P 1'
#
loop_
_entity.id
_entity.type
_entity.pdbx_description
1 polymer ?
#
loop_
_entity_poly.entity_id
_entity_poly.type
_entity_poly.pdbx_seq_one_letter_code
_entity_poly.pdbx_strand_id
1 'polypeptide(L)'
;LLDELISQSLRDFQLDCLSFCEHHYPTIHNRGMKESHLGKALARRIMHSYDKLDIETTCRSVEESNTTKQLVFLIDTPEHQIYIVAHRLISANLACRKAIVNDMKWTLDHLEGSNDKERRIIVIADHWIDRSVASKSVPSWWLGHQPIHQADFAAQGVKLVDAEHSLAGDIEVVCEIAGGRHRIYHPLHRQRDGLPLYKYLLLTATYPL
;
A
#
# COMPACT_ATOMS: atom_id res chain seq x y z
N LEU A 1 15.81 -4.17 -12.59
CA LEU A 1 14.70 -3.86 -13.51
C LEU A 1 13.33 -3.92 -12.80
N LEU A 2 13.00 -5.03 -12.08
CA LEU A 2 11.71 -5.20 -11.41
C LEU A 2 11.43 -4.10 -10.37
N ASP A 3 12.37 -3.80 -9.49
CA ASP A 3 12.22 -2.76 -8.45
C ASP A 3 12.01 -1.36 -9.04
N GLU A 4 12.63 -1.09 -10.18
CA GLU A 4 12.49 0.18 -10.89
C GLU A 4 11.12 0.30 -11.56
N LEU A 5 10.64 -0.77 -12.21
CA LEU A 5 9.31 -0.87 -12.80
C LEU A 5 8.24 -0.66 -11.70
N ILE A 6 8.36 -1.36 -10.57
CA ILE A 6 7.43 -1.20 -9.44
C ILE A 6 7.48 0.23 -8.91
N SER A 7 8.67 0.78 -8.69
CA SER A 7 8.82 2.14 -8.17
C SER A 7 8.22 3.18 -9.11
N GLN A 8 8.39 3.02 -10.42
CA GLN A 8 7.76 3.91 -11.41
C GLN A 8 6.24 3.74 -11.43
N SER A 9 5.76 2.50 -11.43
CA SER A 9 4.32 2.21 -11.39
C SER A 9 3.64 2.82 -10.16
N LEU A 10 4.30 2.76 -8.99
CA LEU A 10 3.78 3.38 -7.76
C LEU A 10 3.77 4.92 -7.83
N ARG A 11 4.75 5.53 -8.48
CA ARG A 11 4.74 6.99 -8.74
C ARG A 11 3.58 7.38 -9.67
N ASP A 12 3.42 6.65 -10.77
CA ASP A 12 2.35 6.92 -11.74
C ASP A 12 0.96 6.65 -11.15
N PHE A 13 0.85 5.66 -10.26
CA PHE A 13 -0.39 5.31 -9.56
C PHE A 13 -0.98 6.44 -8.72
N GLN A 14 -0.17 7.41 -8.28
CA GLN A 14 -0.69 8.59 -7.58
C GLN A 14 -1.70 9.37 -8.43
N LEU A 15 -1.49 9.45 -9.74
CA LEU A 15 -2.44 10.11 -10.65
C LEU A 15 -3.75 9.32 -10.78
N ASP A 16 -3.66 7.99 -10.77
CA ASP A 16 -4.85 7.13 -10.76
C ASP A 16 -5.64 7.31 -9.46
N CYS A 17 -4.94 7.38 -8.32
CA CYS A 17 -5.57 7.64 -7.02
C CYS A 17 -6.28 8.98 -6.98
N LEU A 18 -5.68 10.04 -7.52
CA LEU A 18 -6.31 11.36 -7.62
C LEU A 18 -7.61 11.25 -8.41
N SER A 19 -7.57 10.65 -9.59
CA SER A 19 -8.74 10.47 -10.44
C SER A 19 -9.85 9.65 -9.75
N PHE A 20 -9.51 8.54 -9.07
CA PHE A 20 -10.48 7.74 -8.33
C PHE A 20 -11.12 8.51 -7.18
N CYS A 21 -10.32 9.26 -6.42
CA CYS A 21 -10.85 10.05 -5.31
C CYS A 21 -11.78 11.18 -5.81
N GLU A 22 -11.46 11.81 -6.92
CA GLU A 22 -12.31 12.86 -7.49
C GLU A 22 -13.65 12.32 -8.01
N HIS A 23 -13.67 11.14 -8.62
CA HIS A 23 -14.87 10.60 -9.29
C HIS A 23 -15.70 9.66 -8.40
N HIS A 24 -15.06 8.88 -7.53
CA HIS A 24 -15.73 7.79 -6.81
C HIS A 24 -15.72 7.94 -5.28
N TYR A 25 -14.81 8.75 -4.74
CA TYR A 25 -14.61 8.88 -3.29
C TYR A 25 -14.54 10.36 -2.90
N PRO A 26 -15.69 11.06 -2.87
CA PRO A 26 -15.71 12.47 -2.48
C PRO A 26 -15.10 12.64 -1.08
N THR A 27 -14.32 13.70 -0.90
CA THR A 27 -13.53 13.95 0.32
C THR A 27 -14.37 14.17 1.58
N ILE A 28 -15.64 14.52 1.43
CA ILE A 28 -16.58 14.70 2.54
C ILE A 28 -17.06 13.30 2.97
N HIS A 29 -16.75 12.92 4.22
CA HIS A 29 -17.05 11.60 4.81
C HIS A 29 -16.31 10.40 4.18
N ASN A 30 -15.26 10.63 3.43
CA ASN A 30 -14.46 9.56 2.85
C ASN A 30 -13.66 8.82 3.95
N ARG A 31 -13.79 7.50 3.97
CA ARG A 31 -13.05 6.60 4.88
C ARG A 31 -11.93 5.84 4.19
N GLY A 32 -11.54 6.28 3.00
CA GLY A 32 -10.59 5.59 2.15
C GLY A 32 -11.23 4.72 1.07
N MET A 33 -10.41 4.23 0.17
CA MET A 33 -10.84 3.35 -0.92
C MET A 33 -11.10 1.94 -0.41
N LYS A 34 -12.06 1.23 -1.03
CA LYS A 34 -12.23 -0.20 -0.77
C LYS A 34 -10.97 -0.96 -1.17
N GLU A 35 -10.55 -1.92 -0.35
CA GLU A 35 -9.34 -2.71 -0.54
C GLU A 35 -9.29 -3.37 -1.93
N SER A 36 -10.41 -3.97 -2.35
CA SER A 36 -10.53 -4.59 -3.67
C SER A 36 -10.34 -3.61 -4.82
N HIS A 37 -10.82 -2.38 -4.67
CA HIS A 37 -10.66 -1.35 -5.68
C HIS A 37 -9.23 -0.86 -5.75
N LEU A 38 -8.63 -0.58 -4.59
CA LEU A 38 -7.24 -0.12 -4.46
C LEU A 38 -6.26 -1.15 -5.06
N GLY A 39 -6.37 -2.41 -4.65
CA GLY A 39 -5.50 -3.49 -5.14
C GLY A 39 -5.65 -3.75 -6.64
N LYS A 40 -6.89 -3.80 -7.14
CA LYS A 40 -7.16 -3.99 -8.57
C LYS A 40 -6.66 -2.83 -9.43
N ALA A 41 -6.79 -1.61 -8.93
CA ALA A 41 -6.30 -0.43 -9.64
C ALA A 41 -4.78 -0.40 -9.74
N LEU A 42 -4.08 -0.74 -8.64
CA LEU A 42 -2.61 -0.87 -8.67
C LEU A 42 -2.18 -2.00 -9.61
N ALA A 43 -2.84 -3.16 -9.57
CA ALA A 43 -2.54 -4.27 -10.48
C ALA A 43 -2.62 -3.83 -11.94
N ARG A 44 -3.68 -3.12 -12.32
CA ARG A 44 -3.84 -2.58 -13.69
C ARG A 44 -2.71 -1.61 -14.06
N ARG A 45 -2.29 -0.76 -13.14
CA ARG A 45 -1.17 0.18 -13.37
C ARG A 45 0.13 -0.56 -13.62
N ILE A 46 0.44 -1.58 -12.85
CA ILE A 46 1.65 -2.39 -13.01
C ILE A 46 1.59 -3.17 -14.34
N MET A 47 0.45 -3.79 -14.66
CA MET A 47 0.27 -4.47 -15.95
C MET A 47 0.50 -3.53 -17.13
N HIS A 48 -0.04 -2.30 -17.06
CA HIS A 48 0.19 -1.29 -18.09
C HIS A 48 1.69 -0.91 -18.23
N SER A 49 2.45 -0.96 -17.13
CA SER A 49 3.90 -0.73 -17.19
C SER A 49 4.63 -1.86 -17.90
N TYR A 50 4.19 -3.11 -17.73
CA TYR A 50 4.70 -4.26 -18.46
C TYR A 50 4.30 -4.23 -19.94
N ASP A 51 3.06 -3.87 -20.24
CA ASP A 51 2.54 -3.74 -21.61
C ASP A 51 3.38 -2.75 -22.44
N LYS A 52 3.83 -1.64 -21.85
CA LYS A 52 4.76 -0.70 -22.49
C LYS A 52 6.13 -1.29 -22.81
N LEU A 53 6.47 -2.40 -22.22
CA LEU A 53 7.73 -3.15 -22.45
C LEU A 53 7.51 -4.38 -23.34
N ASP A 54 6.31 -4.55 -23.90
CA ASP A 54 5.90 -5.73 -24.69
C ASP A 54 6.05 -7.06 -23.91
N ILE A 55 5.86 -7.01 -22.56
CA ILE A 55 5.93 -8.19 -21.70
C ILE A 55 4.50 -8.67 -21.41
N GLU A 56 4.22 -9.91 -21.78
CA GLU A 56 2.95 -10.54 -21.51
C GLU A 56 2.72 -10.69 -20.00
N THR A 57 1.52 -10.30 -19.54
CA THR A 57 1.12 -10.36 -18.14
C THR A 57 -0.24 -11.02 -17.97
N THR A 58 -0.38 -11.79 -16.92
CA THR A 58 -1.69 -12.22 -16.41
C THR A 58 -1.92 -11.65 -15.02
N CYS A 59 -3.19 -11.36 -14.71
CA CYS A 59 -3.56 -10.91 -13.38
C CYS A 59 -4.79 -11.66 -12.91
N ARG A 60 -4.72 -12.19 -11.68
CA ARG A 60 -5.85 -12.85 -11.03
C ARG A 60 -5.88 -12.54 -9.54
N SER A 61 -7.03 -12.69 -8.93
CA SER A 61 -7.16 -12.73 -7.48
C SER A 61 -6.75 -14.12 -6.98
N VAL A 62 -5.96 -14.15 -5.92
CA VAL A 62 -5.69 -15.34 -5.15
C VAL A 62 -6.76 -15.41 -4.06
N GLU A 63 -7.73 -16.30 -4.24
CA GLU A 63 -8.86 -16.44 -3.33
C GLU A 63 -8.58 -17.53 -2.29
N GLU A 64 -8.85 -17.22 -1.03
CA GLU A 64 -8.97 -18.23 0.00
C GLU A 64 -10.33 -18.92 -0.10
N SER A 65 -10.35 -20.24 -0.14
CA SER A 65 -11.55 -21.00 -0.47
C SER A 65 -12.65 -20.96 0.59
N ASN A 66 -12.49 -20.32 1.75
CA ASN A 66 -13.52 -20.54 2.77
C ASN A 66 -13.91 -19.43 3.77
N THR A 67 -13.21 -18.32 4.04
CA THR A 67 -13.76 -17.50 5.15
C THR A 67 -13.31 -16.03 5.26
N THR A 68 -12.22 -15.61 4.73
CA THR A 68 -11.82 -14.21 4.77
C THR A 68 -11.85 -13.63 3.37
N LYS A 69 -12.55 -12.50 3.21
CA LYS A 69 -12.65 -11.75 1.95
C LYS A 69 -11.32 -11.04 1.62
N GLN A 70 -10.23 -11.74 1.75
CA GLN A 70 -8.92 -11.23 1.50
C GLN A 70 -8.64 -11.20 0.01
N LEU A 71 -8.37 -10.03 -0.52
CA LEU A 71 -8.09 -9.84 -1.94
C LEU A 71 -6.59 -9.60 -2.12
N VAL A 72 -5.90 -10.70 -2.35
CA VAL A 72 -4.53 -10.68 -2.87
C VAL A 72 -4.60 -10.78 -4.38
N PHE A 73 -3.94 -9.88 -5.09
CA PHE A 73 -3.82 -9.95 -6.55
C PHE A 73 -2.43 -10.46 -6.90
N LEU A 74 -2.37 -11.43 -7.79
CA LEU A 74 -1.12 -11.93 -8.38
C LEU A 74 -1.01 -11.44 -9.82
N ILE A 75 0.07 -10.72 -10.10
CA ILE A 75 0.53 -10.43 -11.46
C ILE A 75 1.64 -11.42 -11.77
N ASP A 76 1.46 -12.17 -12.84
CA ASP A 76 2.40 -13.19 -13.28
C ASP A 76 2.89 -12.88 -14.69
N THR A 77 4.22 -12.92 -14.86
CA THR A 77 4.94 -12.74 -16.12
C THR A 77 5.87 -13.93 -16.33
N PRO A 78 6.53 -14.08 -17.47
CA PRO A 78 7.55 -15.12 -17.65
C PRO A 78 8.66 -15.11 -16.59
N GLU A 79 9.09 -13.93 -16.13
CA GLU A 79 10.25 -13.76 -15.23
C GLU A 79 9.89 -13.30 -13.81
N HIS A 80 8.70 -12.71 -13.62
CA HIS A 80 8.34 -12.06 -12.36
C HIS A 80 7.00 -12.52 -11.83
N GLN A 81 6.87 -12.49 -10.51
CA GLN A 81 5.59 -12.60 -9.78
C GLN A 81 5.46 -11.47 -8.79
N ILE A 82 4.35 -10.72 -8.87
CA ILE A 82 4.07 -9.61 -7.95
C ILE A 82 2.75 -9.89 -7.25
N TYR A 83 2.81 -10.06 -5.94
CA TYR A 83 1.65 -10.19 -5.07
C TYR A 83 1.28 -8.81 -4.51
N ILE A 84 0.01 -8.42 -4.62
CA ILE A 84 -0.50 -7.15 -4.11
C ILE A 84 -1.49 -7.44 -2.99
N VAL A 85 -1.14 -7.00 -1.79
CA VAL A 85 -1.96 -7.07 -0.58
C VAL A 85 -2.51 -5.68 -0.30
N ALA A 86 -3.81 -5.50 -0.44
CA ALA A 86 -4.44 -4.18 -0.34
C ALA A 86 -5.27 -4.06 0.94
N HIS A 87 -5.13 -2.92 1.63
CA HIS A 87 -5.87 -2.61 2.85
C HIS A 87 -6.46 -1.21 2.82
N ARG A 88 -7.58 -1.04 3.54
CA ARG A 88 -8.06 0.25 3.99
C ARG A 88 -7.67 0.41 5.45
N LEU A 89 -6.64 1.20 5.70
CA LEU A 89 -6.10 1.35 7.04
C LEU A 89 -6.87 2.44 7.80
N ILE A 90 -7.59 2.04 8.83
CA ILE A 90 -8.35 2.98 9.67
C ILE A 90 -7.45 3.61 10.72
N SER A 91 -6.53 2.84 11.29
CA SER A 91 -5.60 3.27 12.33
C SER A 91 -4.43 2.29 12.46
N ALA A 92 -3.39 2.65 13.23
CA ALA A 92 -2.31 1.75 13.61
C ALA A 92 -2.59 0.99 14.92
N ASN A 93 -3.86 0.72 15.26
CA ASN A 93 -4.17 -0.12 16.41
C ASN A 93 -3.77 -1.58 16.16
N LEU A 94 -3.71 -2.36 17.24
CA LEU A 94 -3.23 -3.75 17.18
C LEU A 94 -4.01 -4.62 16.18
N ALA A 95 -5.33 -4.42 16.06
CA ALA A 95 -6.16 -5.20 15.14
C ALA A 95 -5.82 -4.89 13.68
N CYS A 96 -5.68 -3.61 13.31
CA CYS A 96 -5.29 -3.20 11.96
C CYS A 96 -3.89 -3.66 11.60
N ARG A 97 -2.93 -3.54 12.53
CA ARG A 97 -1.56 -4.00 12.35
C ARG A 97 -1.51 -5.51 12.12
N LYS A 98 -2.18 -6.30 12.99
CA LYS A 98 -2.27 -7.74 12.84
C LYS A 98 -2.93 -8.18 11.53
N ALA A 99 -3.95 -7.47 11.07
CA ALA A 99 -4.61 -7.78 9.80
C ALA A 99 -3.61 -7.74 8.63
N ILE A 100 -2.84 -6.67 8.50
CA ILE A 100 -1.83 -6.54 7.44
C ILE A 100 -0.78 -7.64 7.53
N VAL A 101 -0.25 -7.90 8.73
CA VAL A 101 0.79 -8.90 8.95
C VAL A 101 0.28 -10.32 8.68
N ASN A 102 -0.96 -10.63 9.09
CA ASN A 102 -1.59 -11.93 8.81
C ASN A 102 -1.81 -12.13 7.30
N ASP A 103 -2.20 -11.07 6.59
CA ASP A 103 -2.39 -11.14 5.14
C ASP A 103 -1.07 -11.33 4.41
N MET A 104 -0.01 -10.71 4.88
CA MET A 104 1.34 -10.95 4.40
C MET A 104 1.76 -12.40 4.63
N LYS A 105 1.58 -12.90 5.87
CA LYS A 105 1.92 -14.29 6.23
C LYS A 105 1.14 -15.29 5.39
N TRP A 106 -0.18 -15.08 5.26
CA TRP A 106 -1.02 -15.92 4.40
C TRP A 106 -0.50 -15.93 2.96
N THR A 107 -0.16 -14.76 2.40
CA THR A 107 0.37 -14.66 1.03
C THR A 107 1.66 -15.44 0.87
N LEU A 108 2.58 -15.35 1.85
CA LEU A 108 3.83 -16.12 1.85
C LEU A 108 3.61 -17.64 1.91
N ASP A 109 2.63 -18.08 2.69
CA ASP A 109 2.29 -19.50 2.82
C ASP A 109 1.57 -20.06 1.58
N HIS A 110 1.08 -19.17 0.68
CA HIS A 110 0.34 -19.52 -0.54
C HIS A 110 1.01 -19.01 -1.82
N LEU A 111 2.34 -18.88 -1.81
CA LEU A 111 3.08 -18.53 -3.02
C LEU A 111 2.92 -19.64 -4.06
N GLU A 112 2.63 -19.24 -5.30
CA GLU A 112 2.36 -20.15 -6.39
C GLU A 112 3.51 -20.23 -7.40
N GLY A 113 3.55 -21.31 -8.18
CA GLY A 113 4.45 -21.47 -9.30
C GLY A 113 5.89 -21.84 -8.93
N SER A 114 6.77 -21.77 -9.93
CA SER A 114 8.19 -22.12 -9.84
C SER A 114 8.98 -21.10 -9.02
N ASN A 115 10.00 -21.56 -8.30
CA ASN A 115 10.93 -20.72 -7.57
C ASN A 115 11.92 -19.95 -8.48
N ASP A 116 11.84 -20.13 -9.80
CA ASP A 116 12.78 -19.54 -10.75
C ASP A 116 12.44 -18.08 -11.08
N LYS A 117 11.24 -17.61 -10.71
CA LYS A 117 10.81 -16.23 -10.96
C LYS A 117 11.21 -15.29 -9.83
N GLU A 118 11.62 -14.07 -10.21
CA GLU A 118 11.84 -13.01 -9.22
C GLU A 118 10.50 -12.57 -8.63
N ARG A 119 10.39 -12.57 -7.29
CA ARG A 119 9.13 -12.33 -6.59
C ARG A 119 9.18 -11.07 -5.74
N ARG A 120 8.03 -10.37 -5.68
CA ARG A 120 7.81 -9.25 -4.78
C ARG A 120 6.43 -9.33 -4.15
N ILE A 121 6.32 -8.89 -2.90
CA ILE A 121 5.04 -8.52 -2.30
C ILE A 121 4.97 -7.01 -2.20
N ILE A 122 3.85 -6.44 -2.62
CA ILE A 122 3.51 -5.04 -2.43
C ILE A 122 2.32 -4.97 -1.47
N VAL A 123 2.53 -4.40 -0.30
CA VAL A 123 1.44 -3.97 0.57
C VAL A 123 1.06 -2.56 0.18
N ILE A 124 -0.22 -2.33 -0.11
CA ILE A 124 -0.76 -1.01 -0.39
C ILE A 124 -1.94 -0.72 0.52
N ALA A 125 -1.96 0.47 1.10
CA ALA A 125 -3.07 0.93 1.91
C ALA A 125 -3.32 2.41 1.68
N ASP A 126 -4.54 2.86 1.95
CA ASP A 126 -4.81 4.28 2.10
C ASP A 126 -5.29 4.59 3.52
N HIS A 127 -5.09 5.83 3.93
CA HIS A 127 -5.45 6.29 5.26
C HIS A 127 -5.82 7.77 5.28
N TRP A 128 -6.94 8.08 5.93
CA TRP A 128 -7.31 9.44 6.30
C TRP A 128 -6.99 9.66 7.76
N ILE A 129 -6.09 10.60 8.05
CA ILE A 129 -5.71 10.93 9.42
C ILE A 129 -6.88 11.63 10.12
N ASP A 130 -7.33 11.05 11.21
CA ASP A 130 -8.34 11.59 12.11
C ASP A 130 -7.74 12.16 13.41
N ARG A 131 -8.57 12.40 14.42
CA ARG A 131 -8.13 12.99 15.68
C ARG A 131 -7.52 12.00 16.66
N SER A 132 -7.65 10.70 16.43
CA SER A 132 -7.16 9.67 17.34
C SER A 132 -5.64 9.58 17.35
N VAL A 133 -5.05 9.17 18.46
CA VAL A 133 -3.63 8.90 18.60
C VAL A 133 -3.20 7.78 17.64
N ALA A 134 -3.99 6.71 17.58
CA ALA A 134 -3.70 5.56 16.72
C ALA A 134 -3.73 5.89 15.23
N SER A 135 -4.54 6.86 14.80
CA SER A 135 -4.53 7.35 13.42
C SER A 135 -3.31 8.24 13.14
N LYS A 136 -2.97 9.12 14.08
CA LYS A 136 -1.81 10.02 13.96
C LYS A 136 -0.46 9.30 14.04
N SER A 137 -0.41 8.08 14.55
CA SER A 137 0.80 7.26 14.59
C SER A 137 1.00 6.39 13.35
N VAL A 138 0.04 6.33 12.42
CA VAL A 138 0.16 5.56 11.18
C VAL A 138 1.42 5.91 10.39
N PRO A 139 1.78 7.19 10.15
CA PRO A 139 2.97 7.51 9.38
C PRO A 139 4.26 6.97 10.01
N SER A 140 4.45 7.13 11.31
CA SER A 140 5.67 6.65 11.97
C SER A 140 5.72 5.12 12.09
N TRP A 141 4.57 4.47 12.32
CA TRP A 141 4.50 3.01 12.29
C TRP A 141 4.82 2.44 10.90
N TRP A 142 4.27 3.07 9.84
CA TRP A 142 4.50 2.60 8.46
C TRP A 142 5.95 2.74 8.03
N LEU A 143 6.59 3.88 8.34
CA LEU A 143 7.97 4.16 7.94
C LEU A 143 9.03 3.60 8.90
N GLY A 144 8.66 3.32 10.17
CA GLY A 144 9.60 3.01 11.24
C GLY A 144 10.26 4.26 11.85
N HIS A 145 9.92 5.44 11.40
CA HIS A 145 10.40 6.74 11.87
C HIS A 145 9.41 7.84 11.51
N GLN A 146 9.57 9.03 12.07
CA GLN A 146 8.74 10.16 11.67
C GLN A 146 9.02 10.58 10.22
N PRO A 147 7.97 10.98 9.46
CA PRO A 147 8.15 11.54 8.12
C PRO A 147 9.08 12.76 8.12
N ILE A 148 9.87 12.91 7.07
CA ILE A 148 10.78 14.06 6.89
C ILE A 148 10.02 15.40 6.89
N HIS A 149 8.79 15.39 6.35
CA HIS A 149 7.95 16.58 6.18
C HIS A 149 6.96 16.81 7.34
N GLN A 150 7.35 16.57 8.60
CA GLN A 150 6.47 16.79 9.76
C GLN A 150 5.90 18.22 9.83
N ALA A 151 6.69 19.22 9.41
CA ALA A 151 6.26 20.61 9.39
C ALA A 151 5.05 20.83 8.48
N ASP A 152 4.97 20.13 7.36
CA ASP A 152 3.86 20.23 6.41
C ASP A 152 2.57 19.63 6.98
N PHE A 153 2.68 18.51 7.72
CA PHE A 153 1.56 17.96 8.49
C PHE A 153 1.07 18.98 9.54
N ALA A 154 1.99 19.55 10.31
CA ALA A 154 1.66 20.54 11.34
C ALA A 154 1.00 21.80 10.75
N ALA A 155 1.47 22.29 9.60
CA ALA A 155 0.89 23.41 8.90
C ALA A 155 -0.58 23.18 8.46
N GLN A 156 -0.97 21.91 8.30
CA GLN A 156 -2.36 21.51 8.02
C GLN A 156 -3.13 21.05 9.27
N GLY A 157 -2.60 21.35 10.46
CA GLY A 157 -3.25 21.04 11.73
C GLY A 157 -3.19 19.56 12.14
N VAL A 158 -2.26 18.80 11.57
CA VAL A 158 -2.02 17.40 11.91
C VAL A 158 -0.75 17.28 12.77
N LYS A 159 -0.94 17.02 14.06
CA LYS A 159 0.16 16.70 14.97
C LYS A 159 0.38 15.19 14.97
N LEU A 160 1.45 14.74 14.30
CA LEU A 160 1.83 13.32 14.27
C LEU A 160 2.27 12.83 15.66
N VAL A 161 2.16 11.53 15.86
CA VAL A 161 2.54 10.83 17.09
C VAL A 161 3.50 9.70 16.73
N ASP A 162 4.52 9.48 17.55
CA ASP A 162 5.41 8.35 17.39
C ASP A 162 4.70 7.02 17.66
N ALA A 163 5.00 6.02 16.88
CA ALA A 163 4.58 4.65 17.14
C ALA A 163 5.67 3.89 17.93
N GLU A 164 5.24 3.04 18.86
CA GLU A 164 6.15 2.17 19.62
C GLU A 164 6.74 1.02 18.79
N HIS A 165 6.06 0.67 17.70
CA HIS A 165 6.42 -0.42 16.79
C HIS A 165 6.49 0.10 15.37
N SER A 166 7.01 -0.72 14.45
CA SER A 166 7.01 -0.42 13.02
C SER A 166 6.41 -1.58 12.21
N LEU A 167 5.86 -1.27 11.04
CA LEU A 167 5.37 -2.30 10.12
C LEU A 167 6.50 -3.26 9.73
N ALA A 168 7.71 -2.75 9.47
CA ALA A 168 8.87 -3.57 9.16
C ALA A 168 9.18 -4.57 10.28
N GLY A 169 9.20 -4.11 11.53
CA GLY A 169 9.44 -4.97 12.70
C GLY A 169 8.31 -5.99 12.92
N ASP A 170 7.05 -5.56 12.77
CA ASP A 170 5.90 -6.46 12.89
C ASP A 170 5.96 -7.57 11.82
N ILE A 171 6.34 -7.26 10.58
CA ILE A 171 6.49 -8.22 9.47
C ILE A 171 7.69 -9.13 9.68
N GLU A 172 8.85 -8.59 10.09
CA GLU A 172 10.05 -9.38 10.35
C GLU A 172 9.81 -10.47 11.42
N VAL A 173 9.11 -10.09 12.49
CA VAL A 173 8.80 -11.03 13.60
C VAL A 173 7.87 -12.17 13.17
N VAL A 174 6.87 -11.90 12.33
CA VAL A 174 5.82 -12.87 11.99
C VAL A 174 6.10 -13.60 10.68
N CYS A 175 6.63 -12.86 9.70
CA CYS A 175 6.82 -13.35 8.34
C CYS A 175 8.26 -13.78 8.05
N GLU A 176 9.21 -13.46 8.94
CA GLU A 176 10.64 -13.77 8.79
C GLU A 176 11.26 -13.17 7.51
N ILE A 177 10.70 -12.07 7.01
CA ILE A 177 11.21 -11.32 5.86
C ILE A 177 11.63 -9.91 6.26
N ALA A 178 12.71 -9.42 5.66
CA ALA A 178 13.28 -8.11 5.90
C ALA A 178 13.55 -7.36 4.58
N GLY A 179 14.10 -6.16 4.65
CA GLY A 179 14.51 -5.39 3.47
C GLY A 179 13.37 -4.70 2.75
N GLY A 180 12.23 -4.52 3.42
CA GLY A 180 11.08 -3.80 2.87
C GLY A 180 11.37 -2.33 2.61
N ARG A 181 10.89 -1.81 1.49
CA ARG A 181 10.93 -0.38 1.14
C ARG A 181 9.58 0.25 1.39
N HIS A 182 9.50 1.09 2.41
CA HIS A 182 8.28 1.75 2.86
C HIS A 182 8.22 3.19 2.34
N ARG A 183 7.07 3.59 1.84
CA ARG A 183 6.84 4.94 1.31
C ARG A 183 5.45 5.46 1.67
N ILE A 184 5.36 6.77 1.80
CA ILE A 184 4.11 7.52 1.92
C ILE A 184 4.04 8.49 0.76
N TYR A 185 2.90 8.52 0.09
CA TYR A 185 2.59 9.46 -0.97
C TYR A 185 1.37 10.30 -0.59
N HIS A 186 1.28 11.50 -1.16
CA HIS A 186 0.16 12.42 -0.97
C HIS A 186 -0.46 12.75 -2.32
N PRO A 187 -1.24 11.83 -2.92
CA PRO A 187 -1.76 12.01 -4.27
C PRO A 187 -2.85 13.07 -4.38
N LEU A 188 -3.51 13.41 -3.28
CA LEU A 188 -4.55 14.42 -3.27
C LEU A 188 -3.97 15.81 -3.01
N HIS A 189 -4.60 16.83 -3.61
CA HIS A 189 -4.22 18.22 -3.45
C HIS A 189 -5.36 19.05 -2.87
N ARG A 190 -5.02 20.07 -2.13
CA ARG A 190 -5.98 21.03 -1.58
C ARG A 190 -6.50 21.93 -2.69
N GLN A 191 -7.80 22.06 -2.81
CA GLN A 191 -8.43 22.92 -3.82
C GLN A 191 -8.05 24.42 -3.66
N ARG A 192 -7.76 24.84 -2.42
CA ARG A 192 -7.48 26.24 -2.08
C ARG A 192 -6.15 26.75 -2.66
N ASP A 193 -5.11 25.93 -2.65
CA ASP A 193 -3.73 26.37 -2.93
C ASP A 193 -2.92 25.35 -3.77
N GLY A 194 -3.52 24.25 -4.15
CA GLY A 194 -2.87 23.19 -4.94
C GLY A 194 -1.77 22.42 -4.21
N LEU A 195 -1.57 22.66 -2.90
CA LEU A 195 -0.57 21.95 -2.11
C LEU A 195 -1.05 20.53 -1.79
N PRO A 196 -0.13 19.55 -1.58
CA PRO A 196 -0.49 18.21 -1.17
C PRO A 196 -1.37 18.21 0.08
N LEU A 197 -2.36 17.32 0.10
CA LEU A 197 -3.24 17.12 1.25
C LEU A 197 -2.62 16.09 2.20
N TYR A 198 -1.94 16.56 3.24
CA TYR A 198 -1.21 15.70 4.19
C TYR A 198 -2.10 14.85 5.10
N LYS A 199 -3.41 15.13 5.15
CA LYS A 199 -4.38 14.27 5.88
C LYS A 199 -4.71 12.97 5.16
N TYR A 200 -4.46 12.90 3.85
CA TYR A 200 -4.65 11.67 3.08
C TYR A 200 -3.30 11.07 2.72
N LEU A 201 -3.15 9.80 3.03
CA LEU A 201 -1.93 9.04 2.81
C LEU A 201 -2.21 7.88 1.85
N LEU A 202 -1.40 7.73 0.83
CA LEU A 202 -1.24 6.49 0.10
C LEU A 202 0.05 5.83 0.59
N LEU A 203 -0.08 4.66 1.18
CA LEU A 203 0.96 3.92 1.88
C LEU A 203 1.37 2.72 1.05
N THR A 204 2.66 2.55 0.82
CA THR A 204 3.18 1.37 0.11
C THR A 204 4.37 0.78 0.84
N ALA A 205 4.47 -0.55 0.84
CA ALA A 205 5.64 -1.29 1.28
C ALA A 205 5.92 -2.41 0.28
N THR A 206 7.16 -2.53 -0.17
CA THR A 206 7.56 -3.55 -1.16
C THR A 206 8.66 -4.41 -0.57
N TYR A 207 8.45 -5.72 -0.59
CA TYR A 207 9.37 -6.71 -0.04
C TYR A 207 9.87 -7.66 -1.13
N PRO A 208 11.19 -7.94 -1.19
CA PRO A 208 11.72 -9.04 -1.99
C PRO A 208 11.36 -10.39 -1.33
N LEU A 209 11.16 -11.43 -2.14
CA LEU A 209 10.92 -12.81 -1.70
C LEU A 209 11.95 -13.75 -2.27
#